data_c39061de1934cf01b68dc59394074517
#
_entry.id   c39061de1934cf01b68dc59394074517
#
_cell.length_a   1.000
_cell.length_b   1.000
_cell.length_c   1.000
_cell.angle_alpha   90.00
_cell.angle_beta   90.00
_cell.angle_gamma   90.00
#
_symmetry.space_group_name_H-M   'P 1'
#
loop_
_entity.id
_entity.type
_entity.pdbx_description
1 polymer ?
#
loop_
_entity_poly.entity_id
_entity_poly.type
_entity_poly.pdbx_seq_one_letter_code
_entity_poly.pdbx_strand_id
1 'polypeptide(L)'
;NPQTGVSEDNLHPSWLFHRAHLHRWMTDFGVGGLRLDSINNVANYDFIKFYKDYAWQLYQARYPSPSSAKFLVIGEELQDPISLISSGTLNALWNEAWQGRIRALILGNGSDGDDFEWTVRKMANCTLDSAHPFYDGSQAVNYITSHDTDGGNKQRLYNYLNDNGVYDVERRAKLAFACFLTAVGIPMIFAGEEFCDQMDVPLSQKQDDPVNYERKSEDWRTRVFNYVATLVNLRKKCPALGVDDTNFIHVDNSRGGKIMAWTRGGQGQAPVVVVVNFTDEDTPGTEYVVDNWPESDRTDWREITQNRAVPEGWVGREPLMSWEAKVYTYWTEG
;
A
#
# COMPACT_ATOMS: atom_id res chain seq x y z
N ASN A 1 -2.87 6.28 -36.33
CA ASN A 1 -3.29 7.57 -35.80
C ASN A 1 -4.80 7.70 -35.94
N PRO A 2 -5.58 7.81 -34.85
CA PRO A 2 -7.03 7.95 -34.92
C PRO A 2 -7.50 9.16 -35.70
N GLN A 3 -6.65 10.16 -35.85
CA GLN A 3 -6.96 11.40 -36.58
C GLN A 3 -6.76 11.30 -38.10
N THR A 4 -6.10 10.26 -38.61
CA THR A 4 -5.69 10.16 -40.02
C THR A 4 -6.42 9.11 -40.84
N GLY A 5 -7.45 8.53 -40.29
CA GLY A 5 -8.26 7.53 -40.98
C GLY A 5 -7.95 6.11 -40.50
N VAL A 6 -9.00 5.42 -40.36
CA VAL A 6 -9.08 4.08 -39.84
C VAL A 6 -8.90 3.13 -41.00
N SER A 7 -8.02 2.11 -40.87
CA SER A 7 -8.03 0.97 -41.79
C SER A 7 -9.36 0.20 -41.67
N GLU A 8 -9.71 -0.59 -42.66
CA GLU A 8 -10.90 -1.45 -42.61
C GLU A 8 -10.98 -2.31 -41.36
N ASP A 9 -9.82 -2.65 -40.78
CA ASP A 9 -9.69 -3.44 -39.53
C ASP A 9 -9.56 -2.56 -38.28
N ASN A 10 -9.71 -1.25 -38.37
CA ASN A 10 -9.53 -0.33 -37.25
C ASN A 10 -8.13 -0.41 -36.58
N LEU A 11 -7.14 -0.92 -37.29
CA LEU A 11 -5.80 -1.13 -36.78
C LEU A 11 -4.82 -0.09 -37.32
N HIS A 12 -4.12 0.57 -36.44
CA HIS A 12 -3.04 1.48 -36.78
C HIS A 12 -1.68 0.76 -36.71
N PRO A 13 -0.66 1.16 -37.53
CA PRO A 13 0.63 0.50 -37.55
C PRO A 13 1.30 0.41 -36.18
N SER A 14 1.20 1.43 -35.35
CA SER A 14 1.71 1.43 -33.98
C SER A 14 0.98 0.41 -33.08
N TRP A 15 -0.31 0.23 -33.25
CA TRP A 15 -1.08 -0.76 -32.49
C TRP A 15 -0.66 -2.18 -32.86
N LEU A 16 -0.42 -2.46 -34.14
CA LEU A 16 0.08 -3.74 -34.61
C LEU A 16 1.45 -4.07 -34.01
N PHE A 17 2.35 -3.10 -33.99
CA PHE A 17 3.66 -3.24 -33.38
C PHE A 17 3.54 -3.58 -31.89
N HIS A 18 2.81 -2.79 -31.13
CA HIS A 18 2.61 -3.04 -29.70
C HIS A 18 1.87 -4.36 -29.43
N ARG A 19 0.90 -4.72 -30.29
CA ARG A 19 0.21 -6.02 -30.18
C ARG A 19 1.17 -7.19 -30.34
N ALA A 20 2.11 -7.12 -31.30
CA ALA A 20 3.10 -8.18 -31.52
C ALA A 20 4.04 -8.31 -30.31
N HIS A 21 4.49 -7.20 -29.74
CA HIS A 21 5.30 -7.19 -28.53
C HIS A 21 4.53 -7.77 -27.34
N LEU A 22 3.31 -7.33 -27.11
CA LEU A 22 2.47 -7.83 -26.02
C LEU A 22 2.22 -9.33 -26.16
N HIS A 23 1.92 -9.79 -27.37
CA HIS A 23 1.74 -11.22 -27.64
C HIS A 23 2.93 -12.02 -27.17
N ARG A 24 4.14 -11.60 -27.54
CA ARG A 24 5.38 -12.26 -27.14
C ARG A 24 5.57 -12.28 -25.62
N TRP A 25 5.40 -11.14 -24.95
CA TRP A 25 5.53 -11.07 -23.50
C TRP A 25 4.54 -11.99 -22.77
N MET A 26 3.31 -12.00 -23.21
CA MET A 26 2.26 -12.81 -22.59
C MET A 26 2.39 -14.30 -22.88
N THR A 27 2.80 -14.70 -24.10
CA THR A 27 2.83 -16.10 -24.52
C THR A 27 4.18 -16.76 -24.29
N ASP A 28 5.28 -16.12 -24.72
CA ASP A 28 6.61 -16.71 -24.65
C ASP A 28 7.23 -16.57 -23.27
N PHE A 29 7.04 -15.41 -22.61
CA PHE A 29 7.60 -15.15 -21.29
C PHE A 29 6.61 -15.34 -20.14
N GLY A 30 5.33 -15.47 -20.42
CA GLY A 30 4.31 -15.78 -19.44
C GLY A 30 4.04 -14.71 -18.40
N VAL A 31 4.13 -13.45 -18.80
CA VAL A 31 3.83 -12.30 -17.94
C VAL A 31 2.38 -12.38 -17.45
N GLY A 32 2.16 -12.17 -16.15
CA GLY A 32 0.84 -12.31 -15.52
C GLY A 32 0.09 -10.99 -15.31
N GLY A 33 0.65 -9.86 -15.75
CA GLY A 33 0.07 -8.53 -15.65
C GLY A 33 1.03 -7.48 -16.15
N LEU A 34 0.59 -6.22 -16.21
CA LEU A 34 1.36 -5.12 -16.80
C LEU A 34 1.25 -3.86 -15.95
N ARG A 35 2.31 -3.08 -15.89
CA ARG A 35 2.29 -1.68 -15.50
C ARG A 35 2.57 -0.83 -16.74
N LEU A 36 1.71 0.13 -17.01
CA LEU A 36 1.84 1.06 -18.13
C LEU A 36 2.33 2.39 -17.60
N ASP A 37 3.48 2.80 -18.12
CA ASP A 37 4.17 4.02 -17.77
C ASP A 37 3.45 5.23 -18.34
N SER A 38 3.33 6.29 -17.55
CA SER A 38 2.93 7.64 -17.98
C SER A 38 1.77 7.66 -18.99
N ILE A 39 0.65 7.03 -18.64
CA ILE A 39 -0.48 6.86 -19.58
C ILE A 39 -1.11 8.16 -20.04
N ASN A 40 -0.99 9.24 -19.26
CA ASN A 40 -1.37 10.60 -19.65
C ASN A 40 -0.60 11.09 -20.89
N ASN A 41 0.68 10.72 -21.02
CA ASN A 41 1.50 11.07 -22.18
C ASN A 41 1.15 10.22 -23.41
N VAL A 42 0.65 9.01 -23.22
CA VAL A 42 0.10 8.21 -24.32
C VAL A 42 -1.15 8.89 -24.88
N ALA A 43 -1.99 9.46 -24.02
CA ALA A 43 -3.19 10.24 -24.32
C ALA A 43 -4.17 9.58 -25.32
N ASN A 44 -4.05 8.27 -25.54
CA ASN A 44 -4.91 7.46 -26.40
C ASN A 44 -5.52 6.31 -25.57
N TYR A 45 -6.60 6.62 -24.88
CA TYR A 45 -7.24 5.67 -23.97
C TYR A 45 -7.93 4.52 -24.70
N ASP A 46 -8.33 4.68 -25.96
CA ASP A 46 -8.83 3.58 -26.79
C ASP A 46 -7.72 2.56 -27.06
N PHE A 47 -6.50 3.03 -27.32
CA PHE A 47 -5.34 2.15 -27.44
C PHE A 47 -5.03 1.43 -26.13
N ILE A 48 -5.05 2.11 -25.00
CA ILE A 48 -4.79 1.52 -23.68
C ILE A 48 -5.83 0.43 -23.38
N LYS A 49 -7.10 0.71 -23.64
CA LYS A 49 -8.17 -0.27 -23.48
C LYS A 49 -7.99 -1.49 -24.38
N PHE A 50 -7.71 -1.25 -25.67
CA PHE A 50 -7.40 -2.33 -26.61
C PHE A 50 -6.23 -3.18 -26.13
N TYR A 51 -5.16 -2.56 -25.66
CA TYR A 51 -3.95 -3.23 -25.17
C TYR A 51 -4.24 -4.10 -23.93
N LYS A 52 -5.00 -3.57 -22.98
CA LYS A 52 -5.46 -4.31 -21.81
C LYS A 52 -6.36 -5.49 -22.19
N ASP A 53 -7.36 -5.26 -23.04
CA ASP A 53 -8.32 -6.30 -23.43
C ASP A 53 -7.62 -7.43 -24.18
N TYR A 54 -6.63 -7.11 -25.02
CA TYR A 54 -5.82 -8.12 -25.72
C TYR A 54 -4.92 -8.90 -24.75
N ALA A 55 -4.30 -8.23 -23.79
CA ALA A 55 -3.52 -8.89 -22.73
C ALA A 55 -4.40 -9.87 -21.94
N TRP A 56 -5.61 -9.46 -21.59
CA TRP A 56 -6.58 -10.33 -20.92
C TRP A 56 -6.95 -11.57 -21.75
N GLN A 57 -7.21 -11.42 -23.04
CA GLN A 57 -7.48 -12.53 -23.94
C GLN A 57 -6.34 -13.55 -23.95
N LEU A 58 -5.10 -13.08 -24.02
CA LEU A 58 -3.91 -13.95 -23.99
C LEU A 58 -3.74 -14.65 -22.64
N TYR A 59 -4.01 -13.94 -21.54
CA TYR A 59 -3.98 -14.52 -20.21
C TYR A 59 -5.03 -15.62 -20.03
N GLN A 60 -6.27 -15.39 -20.48
CA GLN A 60 -7.34 -16.39 -20.43
C GLN A 60 -7.04 -17.62 -21.31
N ALA A 61 -6.43 -17.43 -22.48
CA ALA A 61 -6.03 -18.53 -23.34
C ALA A 61 -4.99 -19.45 -22.66
N ARG A 62 -4.12 -18.88 -21.83
CA ARG A 62 -3.13 -19.62 -21.05
C ARG A 62 -3.71 -20.27 -19.80
N TYR A 63 -4.69 -19.62 -19.16
CA TYR A 63 -5.33 -20.06 -17.93
C TYR A 63 -6.84 -20.18 -18.12
N PRO A 64 -7.33 -21.31 -18.66
CA PRO A 64 -8.74 -21.48 -19.04
C PRO A 64 -9.74 -21.46 -17.87
N SER A 65 -9.25 -21.68 -16.64
CA SER A 65 -10.05 -21.52 -15.42
C SER A 65 -9.47 -20.38 -14.61
N PRO A 66 -9.64 -19.15 -15.03
CA PRO A 66 -9.02 -18.04 -14.37
C PRO A 66 -9.67 -17.88 -12.98
N SER A 67 -8.89 -18.10 -11.95
CA SER A 67 -9.03 -17.22 -10.81
C SER A 67 -8.61 -15.84 -11.34
N SER A 68 -9.57 -15.13 -11.92
CA SER A 68 -9.41 -13.86 -12.63
C SER A 68 -8.74 -12.79 -11.79
N ALA A 69 -8.70 -13.02 -10.49
CA ALA A 69 -8.13 -12.18 -9.48
C ALA A 69 -6.60 -11.95 -9.54
N LYS A 70 -5.87 -12.58 -10.46
CA LYS A 70 -4.41 -12.48 -10.50
C LYS A 70 -3.86 -11.71 -11.71
N PHE A 71 -4.70 -11.24 -12.60
CA PHE A 71 -4.29 -10.44 -13.75
C PHE A 71 -4.67 -8.99 -13.56
N LEU A 72 -3.70 -8.09 -13.67
CA LEU A 72 -3.92 -6.65 -13.58
C LEU A 72 -3.15 -5.93 -14.69
N VAL A 73 -3.79 -4.93 -15.27
CA VAL A 73 -3.12 -3.86 -16.02
C VAL A 73 -3.27 -2.58 -15.23
N ILE A 74 -2.14 -2.12 -14.71
CA ILE A 74 -2.00 -0.99 -13.80
C ILE A 74 -1.50 0.20 -14.58
N GLY A 75 -2.12 1.36 -14.43
CA GLY A 75 -1.65 2.60 -15.02
C GLY A 75 -0.88 3.45 -14.02
N GLU A 76 0.12 4.16 -14.53
CA GLU A 76 0.69 5.31 -13.84
C GLU A 76 0.04 6.57 -14.37
N GLU A 77 -0.69 7.25 -13.51
CA GLU A 77 -1.32 8.55 -13.76
C GLU A 77 -1.47 9.28 -12.44
N LEU A 78 -0.73 10.38 -12.31
CA LEU A 78 -0.57 11.08 -11.02
C LEU A 78 -1.82 11.84 -10.54
N GLN A 79 -2.84 11.97 -11.41
CA GLN A 79 -4.10 12.64 -11.06
C GLN A 79 -5.20 11.66 -10.67
N ASP A 80 -4.87 10.38 -10.54
CA ASP A 80 -5.79 9.30 -10.17
C ASP A 80 -7.15 9.35 -10.92
N PRO A 81 -7.15 9.33 -12.28
CA PRO A 81 -8.38 9.46 -13.04
C PRO A 81 -9.22 8.18 -12.96
N ILE A 82 -10.05 8.08 -11.93
CA ILE A 82 -10.93 6.93 -11.67
C ILE A 82 -11.82 6.60 -12.87
N SER A 83 -12.09 7.57 -13.72
CA SER A 83 -12.80 7.35 -14.99
C SER A 83 -12.13 6.29 -15.88
N LEU A 84 -10.82 6.12 -15.81
CA LEU A 84 -10.10 5.07 -16.56
C LEU A 84 -10.38 3.66 -16.01
N ILE A 85 -10.68 3.55 -14.73
CA ILE A 85 -11.12 2.30 -14.12
C ILE A 85 -12.59 2.05 -14.43
N SER A 86 -13.46 3.03 -14.20
CA SER A 86 -14.91 2.89 -14.41
C SER A 86 -15.28 2.65 -15.88
N SER A 87 -14.49 3.16 -16.83
CA SER A 87 -14.64 2.85 -18.26
C SER A 87 -14.06 1.48 -18.67
N GLY A 88 -13.43 0.78 -17.75
CA GLY A 88 -12.75 -0.48 -18.03
C GLY A 88 -11.47 -0.34 -18.86
N THR A 89 -10.90 0.85 -18.94
CA THR A 89 -9.63 1.10 -19.66
C THR A 89 -8.44 0.49 -18.92
N LEU A 90 -8.47 0.53 -17.59
CA LEU A 90 -7.46 -0.06 -16.70
C LEU A 90 -8.13 -0.91 -15.61
N ASN A 91 -7.36 -1.76 -14.95
CA ASN A 91 -7.81 -2.48 -13.77
C ASN A 91 -7.49 -1.72 -12.48
N ALA A 92 -6.34 -1.06 -12.42
CA ALA A 92 -5.86 -0.36 -11.23
C ALA A 92 -4.98 0.83 -11.62
N LEU A 93 -4.75 1.72 -10.66
CA LEU A 93 -3.84 2.86 -10.75
C LEU A 93 -2.83 2.85 -9.61
N TRP A 94 -1.67 3.43 -9.83
CA TRP A 94 -0.82 3.87 -8.74
C TRP A 94 -1.56 4.93 -7.92
N ASN A 95 -1.59 4.76 -6.61
CA ASN A 95 -2.28 5.67 -5.68
C ASN A 95 -1.29 6.71 -5.13
N GLU A 96 -1.03 7.75 -5.89
CA GLU A 96 -0.11 8.82 -5.52
C GLU A 96 -0.59 9.56 -4.26
N ALA A 97 -1.89 9.76 -4.11
CA ALA A 97 -2.47 10.41 -2.93
C ALA A 97 -2.15 9.61 -1.64
N TRP A 98 -2.14 8.28 -1.72
CA TRP A 98 -1.78 7.43 -0.58
C TRP A 98 -0.33 7.66 -0.14
N GLN A 99 0.58 7.77 -1.09
CA GLN A 99 1.99 8.03 -0.83
C GLN A 99 2.18 9.39 -0.12
N GLY A 100 1.50 10.42 -0.58
CA GLY A 100 1.51 11.74 0.09
C GLY A 100 0.99 11.67 1.52
N ARG A 101 -0.12 10.95 1.74
CA ARG A 101 -0.74 10.80 3.07
C ARG A 101 0.17 10.10 4.06
N ILE A 102 0.71 8.93 3.72
CA ILE A 102 1.57 8.20 4.66
C ILE A 102 2.82 9.01 5.02
N ARG A 103 3.41 9.72 4.06
CA ARG A 103 4.56 10.58 4.30
C ARG A 103 4.23 11.76 5.22
N ALA A 104 3.08 12.38 5.06
CA ALA A 104 2.62 13.43 5.96
C ALA A 104 2.37 12.88 7.39
N LEU A 105 1.65 11.75 7.48
CA LEU A 105 1.29 11.13 8.76
C LEU A 105 2.49 10.74 9.60
N ILE A 106 3.54 10.17 9.00
CA ILE A 106 4.76 9.82 9.74
C ILE A 106 5.59 11.02 10.20
N LEU A 107 5.24 12.22 9.75
CA LEU A 107 5.75 13.50 10.28
C LEU A 107 4.76 14.18 11.24
N GLY A 108 3.60 13.55 11.50
CA GLY A 108 2.58 14.10 12.40
C GLY A 108 1.66 15.13 11.76
N ASN A 109 1.58 15.18 10.42
CA ASN A 109 0.81 16.14 9.66
C ASN A 109 -0.39 15.48 8.94
N GLY A 110 -1.46 16.26 8.71
CA GLY A 110 -2.50 15.94 7.75
C GLY A 110 -2.04 16.17 6.31
N SER A 111 -2.82 15.74 5.34
CA SER A 111 -2.53 15.85 3.90
C SER A 111 -3.79 16.22 3.11
N ASP A 112 -3.61 16.77 1.91
CA ASP A 112 -4.68 17.08 0.95
C ASP A 112 -5.77 18.03 1.46
N GLY A 113 -5.43 18.87 2.45
CA GLY A 113 -6.38 19.78 3.11
C GLY A 113 -7.26 19.12 4.17
N ASP A 114 -7.10 17.83 4.42
CA ASP A 114 -7.73 17.11 5.51
C ASP A 114 -7.00 17.35 6.85
N ASP A 115 -7.73 17.23 7.93
CA ASP A 115 -7.13 17.12 9.25
C ASP A 115 -6.38 15.77 9.42
N PHE A 116 -5.73 15.61 10.56
CA PHE A 116 -4.94 14.40 10.81
C PHE A 116 -5.80 13.14 10.83
N GLU A 117 -6.93 13.15 11.50
CA GLU A 117 -7.82 12.00 11.62
C GLU A 117 -8.33 11.55 10.24
N TRP A 118 -8.83 12.48 9.41
CA TRP A 118 -9.32 12.14 8.09
C TRP A 118 -8.21 11.65 7.15
N THR A 119 -7.00 12.20 7.29
CA THR A 119 -5.83 11.69 6.56
C THR A 119 -5.53 10.23 6.92
N VAL A 120 -5.60 9.86 8.23
CA VAL A 120 -5.44 8.45 8.66
C VAL A 120 -6.56 7.58 8.10
N ARG A 121 -7.83 8.05 8.14
CA ARG A 121 -8.97 7.29 7.62
C ARG A 121 -8.81 6.98 6.13
N LYS A 122 -8.47 7.97 5.32
CA LYS A 122 -8.24 7.80 3.88
C LYS A 122 -6.98 6.98 3.56
N MET A 123 -5.97 7.03 4.40
CA MET A 123 -4.79 6.18 4.29
C MET A 123 -5.13 4.71 4.61
N ALA A 124 -5.87 4.45 5.68
CA ALA A 124 -6.25 3.10 6.07
C ALA A 124 -7.24 2.46 5.07
N ASN A 125 -8.11 3.28 4.46
CA ASN A 125 -9.07 2.82 3.46
C ASN A 125 -9.21 3.83 2.31
N CYS A 126 -8.63 3.51 1.16
CA CYS A 126 -8.66 4.35 -0.04
C CYS A 126 -10.07 4.55 -0.62
N THR A 127 -11.06 3.73 -0.25
CA THR A 127 -12.44 3.90 -0.72
C THR A 127 -13.19 5.04 0.02
N LEU A 128 -12.60 5.58 1.09
CA LEU A 128 -13.16 6.72 1.84
C LEU A 128 -12.80 8.07 1.22
N ASP A 129 -11.94 8.10 0.22
CA ASP A 129 -11.56 9.34 -0.44
C ASP A 129 -12.64 9.82 -1.40
N SER A 130 -13.35 10.88 -1.03
CA SER A 130 -14.42 11.44 -1.87
C SER A 130 -13.90 12.23 -3.08
N ALA A 131 -12.64 12.66 -3.07
CA ALA A 131 -12.01 13.40 -4.16
C ALA A 131 -11.46 12.43 -5.24
N HIS A 132 -10.95 11.28 -4.80
CA HIS A 132 -10.34 10.26 -5.66
C HIS A 132 -10.87 8.87 -5.26
N PRO A 133 -12.18 8.58 -5.43
CA PRO A 133 -12.81 7.40 -4.86
C PRO A 133 -12.45 6.15 -5.64
N PHE A 134 -11.53 5.35 -5.11
CA PHE A 134 -11.43 3.96 -5.52
C PHE A 134 -12.68 3.21 -5.02
N TYR A 135 -13.32 2.45 -5.89
CA TYR A 135 -14.53 1.70 -5.54
C TYR A 135 -14.21 0.36 -4.85
N ASP A 136 -12.98 -0.12 -5.02
CA ASP A 136 -12.51 -1.41 -4.57
C ASP A 136 -10.99 -1.33 -4.33
N GLY A 137 -10.50 -1.94 -3.25
CA GLY A 137 -9.08 -1.94 -2.91
C GLY A 137 -8.17 -2.58 -3.97
N SER A 138 -8.71 -3.49 -4.79
CA SER A 138 -7.93 -4.06 -5.90
C SER A 138 -7.59 -3.07 -7.02
N GLN A 139 -8.20 -1.89 -7.00
CA GLN A 139 -8.00 -0.82 -7.97
C GLN A 139 -6.87 0.15 -7.58
N ALA A 140 -6.44 0.13 -6.33
CA ALA A 140 -5.46 1.06 -5.79
C ALA A 140 -4.14 0.35 -5.49
N VAL A 141 -3.05 0.76 -6.14
CA VAL A 141 -1.70 0.29 -5.82
C VAL A 141 -1.03 1.31 -4.92
N ASN A 142 -0.99 1.01 -3.63
CA ASN A 142 -0.39 1.86 -2.62
C ASN A 142 1.13 1.66 -2.57
N TYR A 143 1.89 2.71 -2.24
CA TYR A 143 3.33 2.62 -2.06
C TYR A 143 3.84 3.76 -1.16
N ILE A 144 4.94 3.52 -0.45
CA ILE A 144 5.65 4.53 0.34
C ILE A 144 6.67 5.25 -0.54
N THR A 145 7.36 4.48 -1.37
CA THR A 145 8.39 4.91 -2.31
C THR A 145 8.26 4.11 -3.61
N SER A 146 8.56 4.74 -4.73
CA SER A 146 8.72 4.11 -6.04
C SER A 146 10.06 4.52 -6.66
N HIS A 147 10.41 3.95 -7.79
CA HIS A 147 11.61 4.38 -8.52
C HIS A 147 11.54 5.85 -8.98
N ASP A 148 10.34 6.41 -9.15
CA ASP A 148 10.16 7.84 -9.48
C ASP A 148 10.17 8.71 -8.24
N THR A 149 9.62 8.22 -7.14
CA THR A 149 9.68 8.91 -5.84
C THR A 149 11.11 9.01 -5.33
N ASP A 150 11.95 8.03 -5.63
CA ASP A 150 13.39 8.06 -5.38
C ASP A 150 14.11 9.09 -6.27
N GLY A 151 13.42 9.72 -7.17
CA GLY A 151 14.01 10.53 -8.25
C GLY A 151 13.56 11.94 -8.44
N GLY A 152 12.78 12.54 -7.72
CA GLY A 152 12.42 13.96 -7.81
C GLY A 152 12.95 14.72 -6.60
N ASN A 153 12.15 15.58 -6.03
CA ASN A 153 12.36 16.10 -4.68
C ASN A 153 11.85 15.10 -3.61
N LYS A 154 11.69 13.86 -3.99
CA LYS A 154 11.17 12.78 -3.19
C LYS A 154 12.29 11.77 -3.02
N GLN A 155 12.49 11.27 -1.83
CA GLN A 155 13.62 10.43 -1.46
C GLN A 155 13.11 9.07 -1.01
N ARG A 156 14.04 8.12 -0.85
CA ARG A 156 13.77 6.90 -0.08
C ARG A 156 13.25 7.26 1.31
N LEU A 157 12.47 6.38 1.91
CA LEU A 157 11.89 6.63 3.23
C LEU A 157 12.93 7.07 4.27
N TYR A 158 14.10 6.42 4.29
CA TYR A 158 15.20 6.78 5.18
C TYR A 158 15.64 8.24 4.99
N ASN A 159 15.95 8.64 3.76
CA ASN A 159 16.41 10.00 3.45
C ASN A 159 15.31 11.03 3.76
N TYR A 160 14.06 10.71 3.38
CA TYR A 160 12.92 11.56 3.66
C TYR A 160 12.76 11.86 5.17
N LEU A 161 12.86 10.83 6.01
CA LEU A 161 12.77 11.00 7.46
C LEU A 161 13.92 11.84 8.01
N ASN A 162 15.16 11.52 7.59
CA ASN A 162 16.34 12.26 8.02
C ASN A 162 16.30 13.74 7.63
N ASP A 163 15.92 14.05 6.41
CA ASP A 163 15.85 15.42 5.91
C ASP A 163 14.74 16.24 6.59
N ASN A 164 13.75 15.55 7.16
CA ASN A 164 12.73 16.17 8.01
C ASN A 164 13.06 16.12 9.52
N GLY A 165 14.31 15.83 9.88
CA GLY A 165 14.79 15.88 11.28
C GLY A 165 14.35 14.68 12.13
N VAL A 166 13.90 13.61 11.52
CA VAL A 166 13.50 12.38 12.23
C VAL A 166 14.68 11.45 12.34
N TYR A 167 15.26 11.33 13.53
CA TYR A 167 16.42 10.47 13.80
C TYR A 167 16.05 9.07 14.30
N ASP A 168 14.85 8.89 14.85
CA ASP A 168 14.30 7.56 15.20
C ASP A 168 13.62 6.92 13.98
N VAL A 169 14.42 6.67 12.95
CA VAL A 169 13.96 6.15 11.67
C VAL A 169 13.33 4.77 11.82
N GLU A 170 13.88 3.92 12.70
CA GLU A 170 13.38 2.56 12.90
C GLU A 170 11.89 2.55 13.31
N ARG A 171 11.49 3.37 14.29
CA ARG A 171 10.09 3.43 14.75
C ARG A 171 9.17 3.96 13.67
N ARG A 172 9.57 5.06 13.02
CA ARG A 172 8.75 5.68 11.96
C ARG A 172 8.59 4.75 10.77
N ALA A 173 9.64 4.04 10.37
CA ALA A 173 9.57 3.04 9.29
C ALA A 173 8.64 1.88 9.66
N LYS A 174 8.76 1.31 10.86
CA LYS A 174 7.87 0.24 11.33
C LYS A 174 6.41 0.67 11.37
N LEU A 175 6.13 1.88 11.87
CA LEU A 175 4.78 2.46 11.88
C LEU A 175 4.25 2.62 10.44
N ALA A 176 5.06 3.18 9.53
CA ALA A 176 4.67 3.33 8.14
C ALA A 176 4.33 1.98 7.50
N PHE A 177 5.16 0.95 7.72
CA PHE A 177 4.90 -0.40 7.19
C PHE A 177 3.70 -1.09 7.83
N ALA A 178 3.41 -0.85 9.12
CA ALA A 178 2.18 -1.36 9.74
C ALA A 178 0.95 -0.77 9.06
N CYS A 179 0.89 0.54 8.90
CA CYS A 179 -0.17 1.23 8.17
C CYS A 179 -0.28 0.71 6.73
N PHE A 180 0.83 0.63 6.02
CA PHE A 180 0.92 0.24 4.62
C PHE A 180 0.42 -1.18 4.35
N LEU A 181 0.92 -2.15 5.12
CA LEU A 181 0.60 -3.56 4.90
C LEU A 181 -0.76 -3.98 5.46
N THR A 182 -1.39 -3.13 6.26
CA THR A 182 -2.76 -3.36 6.77
C THR A 182 -3.81 -2.49 6.09
N ALA A 183 -3.44 -1.50 5.29
CA ALA A 183 -4.37 -0.64 4.55
C ALA A 183 -5.17 -1.41 3.48
N VAL A 184 -6.32 -0.88 3.11
CA VAL A 184 -7.05 -1.28 1.89
C VAL A 184 -6.25 -0.83 0.68
N GLY A 185 -6.09 -1.72 -0.29
CA GLY A 185 -5.28 -1.50 -1.50
C GLY A 185 -4.24 -2.59 -1.71
N ILE A 186 -3.57 -2.57 -2.85
CA ILE A 186 -2.49 -3.50 -3.20
C ILE A 186 -1.17 -2.86 -2.79
N PRO A 187 -0.42 -3.43 -1.85
CA PRO A 187 0.87 -2.86 -1.44
C PRO A 187 1.95 -3.15 -2.48
N MET A 188 2.68 -2.11 -2.90
CA MET A 188 3.87 -2.19 -3.76
C MET A 188 5.09 -1.72 -2.97
N ILE A 189 6.04 -2.62 -2.71
CA ILE A 189 7.29 -2.31 -2.01
C ILE A 189 8.37 -2.02 -3.04
N PHE A 190 9.01 -0.86 -2.95
CA PHE A 190 10.21 -0.55 -3.73
C PHE A 190 11.40 -1.29 -3.11
N ALA A 191 12.20 -1.96 -3.95
CA ALA A 191 13.32 -2.79 -3.47
C ALA A 191 14.26 -2.00 -2.55
N GLY A 192 14.55 -2.58 -1.38
CA GLY A 192 15.37 -1.97 -0.32
C GLY A 192 14.57 -1.24 0.76
N GLU A 193 13.32 -0.80 0.49
CA GLU A 193 12.51 -0.14 1.51
C GLU A 193 12.19 -1.08 2.67
N GLU A 194 12.07 -2.38 2.43
CA GLU A 194 11.75 -3.40 3.42
C GLU A 194 12.82 -3.53 4.53
N PHE A 195 13.99 -2.98 4.32
CA PHE A 195 15.02 -2.82 5.36
C PHE A 195 15.49 -1.36 5.49
N CYS A 196 14.72 -0.43 4.93
CA CYS A 196 14.98 1.01 5.03
C CYS A 196 16.33 1.41 4.40
N ASP A 197 16.60 0.94 3.17
CA ASP A 197 17.78 1.36 2.41
C ASP A 197 17.76 2.87 2.16
N GLN A 198 18.89 3.44 1.88
CA GLN A 198 19.08 4.88 1.68
C GLN A 198 19.74 5.19 0.36
N MET A 199 19.51 6.40 -0.14
CA MET A 199 20.31 6.96 -1.22
C MET A 199 21.66 7.44 -0.69
N ASP A 200 22.72 7.01 -1.36
CA ASP A 200 24.10 7.44 -1.04
C ASP A 200 24.60 8.55 -1.95
N VAL A 201 24.00 8.68 -3.12
CA VAL A 201 24.41 9.65 -4.14
C VAL A 201 23.43 10.82 -4.19
N PRO A 202 23.86 11.98 -4.69
CA PRO A 202 22.95 13.09 -4.95
C PRO A 202 21.83 12.68 -5.91
N LEU A 203 20.65 13.28 -5.74
CA LEU A 203 19.47 13.00 -6.54
C LEU A 203 19.69 13.05 -8.06
N SER A 204 20.62 13.90 -8.51
CA SER A 204 21.02 13.97 -9.92
C SER A 204 21.73 12.71 -10.46
N GLN A 205 22.16 11.83 -9.57
CA GLN A 205 22.88 10.58 -9.88
C GLN A 205 22.12 9.33 -9.40
N LYS A 206 20.84 9.45 -9.08
CA LYS A 206 20.02 8.36 -8.53
C LYS A 206 20.08 7.04 -9.31
N GLN A 207 20.30 7.10 -10.61
CA GLN A 207 20.39 5.92 -11.48
C GLN A 207 21.66 5.11 -11.26
N ASP A 208 22.65 5.70 -10.60
CA ASP A 208 23.92 5.07 -10.25
C ASP A 208 23.95 4.57 -8.81
N ASP A 209 22.78 4.59 -8.13
CA ASP A 209 22.65 4.20 -6.71
C ASP A 209 21.90 2.86 -6.58
N PRO A 210 22.60 1.72 -6.71
CA PRO A 210 21.98 0.42 -6.55
C PRO A 210 21.59 0.18 -5.09
N VAL A 211 20.57 -0.68 -4.87
CA VAL A 211 20.22 -1.13 -3.52
C VAL A 211 21.41 -1.77 -2.82
N ASN A 212 21.78 -1.24 -1.65
CA ASN A 212 22.86 -1.79 -0.85
C ASN A 212 22.35 -2.86 0.13
N TYR A 213 22.28 -4.10 -0.32
CA TYR A 213 21.81 -5.23 0.48
C TYR A 213 22.70 -5.56 1.70
N GLU A 214 23.94 -5.09 1.76
CA GLU A 214 24.82 -5.29 2.92
C GLU A 214 24.26 -4.57 4.16
N ARG A 215 23.60 -3.44 3.97
CA ARG A 215 22.97 -2.67 5.05
C ARG A 215 21.90 -3.44 5.82
N LYS A 216 21.28 -4.41 5.19
CA LYS A 216 20.32 -5.27 5.86
C LYS A 216 20.90 -5.98 7.08
N SER A 217 22.22 -6.17 7.15
CA SER A 217 22.92 -6.78 8.29
C SER A 217 23.10 -5.84 9.50
N GLU A 218 22.83 -4.55 9.34
CA GLU A 218 22.80 -3.62 10.48
C GLU A 218 21.64 -3.98 11.42
N ASP A 219 21.90 -4.03 12.73
CA ASP A 219 20.94 -4.55 13.72
C ASP A 219 19.54 -3.94 13.60
N TRP A 220 19.44 -2.62 13.49
CA TRP A 220 18.14 -1.96 13.41
C TRP A 220 17.44 -2.22 12.06
N ARG A 221 18.19 -2.32 10.95
CA ARG A 221 17.64 -2.64 9.62
C ARG A 221 17.19 -4.10 9.54
N THR A 222 17.92 -5.00 10.19
CA THR A 222 17.49 -6.39 10.38
C THR A 222 16.17 -6.45 11.14
N ARG A 223 15.99 -5.63 12.20
CA ARG A 223 14.72 -5.56 12.93
C ARG A 223 13.57 -5.01 12.06
N VAL A 224 13.84 -3.98 11.23
CA VAL A 224 12.84 -3.47 10.27
C VAL A 224 12.47 -4.54 9.25
N PHE A 225 13.46 -5.20 8.64
CA PHE A 225 13.22 -6.26 7.68
C PHE A 225 12.36 -7.40 8.26
N ASN A 226 12.68 -7.88 9.46
CA ASN A 226 11.91 -8.94 10.10
C ASN A 226 10.47 -8.50 10.43
N TYR A 227 10.30 -7.26 10.85
CA TYR A 227 9.00 -6.66 11.09
C TYR A 227 8.15 -6.62 9.80
N VAL A 228 8.73 -6.12 8.71
CA VAL A 228 8.09 -6.07 7.40
C VAL A 228 7.76 -7.47 6.89
N ALA A 229 8.70 -8.41 6.99
CA ALA A 229 8.47 -9.81 6.59
C ALA A 229 7.30 -10.45 7.34
N THR A 230 7.17 -10.18 8.64
CA THR A 230 6.04 -10.64 9.46
C THR A 230 4.72 -10.11 8.94
N LEU A 231 4.64 -8.81 8.67
CA LEU A 231 3.42 -8.17 8.16
C LEU A 231 3.09 -8.59 6.71
N VAL A 232 4.10 -8.79 5.86
CA VAL A 232 3.91 -9.35 4.51
C VAL A 232 3.31 -10.76 4.58
N ASN A 233 3.80 -11.60 5.51
CA ASN A 233 3.24 -12.94 5.71
C ASN A 233 1.79 -12.88 6.19
N LEU A 234 1.48 -12.00 7.14
CA LEU A 234 0.10 -11.76 7.57
C LEU A 234 -0.78 -11.30 6.39
N ARG A 235 -0.33 -10.28 5.64
CA ARG A 235 -1.06 -9.73 4.50
C ARG A 235 -1.38 -10.78 3.43
N LYS A 236 -0.45 -11.67 3.16
CA LYS A 236 -0.61 -12.72 2.13
C LYS A 236 -1.60 -13.80 2.52
N LYS A 237 -1.78 -14.06 3.80
CA LYS A 237 -2.45 -15.26 4.30
C LYS A 237 -3.75 -14.96 5.05
N CYS A 238 -3.81 -13.85 5.78
CA CYS A 238 -4.98 -13.49 6.59
C CYS A 238 -6.13 -12.96 5.72
N PRO A 239 -7.29 -13.65 5.67
CA PRO A 239 -8.42 -13.24 4.83
C PRO A 239 -8.95 -11.84 5.17
N ALA A 240 -8.86 -11.42 6.44
CA ALA A 240 -9.32 -10.12 6.89
C ALA A 240 -8.61 -8.94 6.18
N LEU A 241 -7.38 -9.14 5.71
CA LEU A 241 -6.66 -8.14 4.95
C LEU A 241 -6.93 -8.20 3.45
N GLY A 242 -7.64 -9.23 2.98
CA GLY A 242 -8.03 -9.41 1.58
C GLY A 242 -9.37 -8.77 1.20
N VAL A 243 -10.05 -8.11 2.12
CA VAL A 243 -11.34 -7.43 1.93
C VAL A 243 -11.23 -5.95 2.25
N ASP A 244 -12.20 -5.14 1.83
CA ASP A 244 -12.17 -3.68 2.01
C ASP A 244 -12.79 -3.22 3.35
N ASP A 245 -13.44 -4.14 4.08
CA ASP A 245 -14.08 -3.83 5.35
C ASP A 245 -13.08 -3.24 6.34
N THR A 246 -13.39 -2.01 6.77
CA THR A 246 -12.58 -1.24 7.72
C THR A 246 -13.53 -0.50 8.66
N ASN A 247 -13.33 -0.66 9.96
CA ASN A 247 -14.11 0.05 10.96
C ASN A 247 -13.19 0.76 11.96
N PHE A 248 -13.31 2.07 12.08
CA PHE A 248 -12.55 2.86 13.06
C PHE A 248 -13.23 2.77 14.41
N ILE A 249 -12.57 2.15 15.36
CA ILE A 249 -13.10 1.80 16.67
C ILE A 249 -12.69 2.79 17.77
N HIS A 250 -11.57 3.49 17.58
CA HIS A 250 -11.03 4.41 18.59
C HIS A 250 -10.34 5.61 17.93
N VAL A 251 -10.59 6.79 18.48
CA VAL A 251 -9.89 8.05 18.16
C VAL A 251 -9.68 8.82 19.45
N ASP A 252 -8.43 9.06 19.80
CA ASP A 252 -8.10 9.87 20.98
C ASP A 252 -8.02 11.36 20.62
N ASN A 253 -9.11 12.06 20.81
CA ASN A 253 -9.22 13.50 20.54
C ASN A 253 -8.40 14.34 21.52
N SER A 254 -8.05 13.81 22.70
CA SER A 254 -7.18 14.49 23.67
C SER A 254 -5.76 14.66 23.13
N ARG A 255 -5.40 13.86 22.15
CA ARG A 255 -4.13 13.87 21.42
C ARG A 255 -4.26 14.43 20.00
N GLY A 256 -5.33 15.16 19.71
CA GLY A 256 -5.58 15.73 18.39
C GLY A 256 -5.89 14.67 17.32
N GLY A 257 -6.53 13.57 17.73
CA GLY A 257 -6.85 12.44 16.83
C GLY A 257 -5.64 11.65 16.36
N LYS A 258 -4.52 11.69 17.07
CA LYS A 258 -3.26 11.04 16.68
C LYS A 258 -2.99 9.69 17.31
N ILE A 259 -3.87 9.18 18.19
CA ILE A 259 -3.92 7.78 18.59
C ILE A 259 -5.22 7.23 18.06
N MET A 260 -5.11 6.26 17.17
CA MET A 260 -6.26 5.70 16.48
C MET A 260 -6.19 4.18 16.46
N ALA A 261 -7.37 3.55 16.43
CA ALA A 261 -7.49 2.13 16.15
C ALA A 261 -8.58 1.84 15.16
N TRP A 262 -8.33 0.86 14.30
CA TRP A 262 -9.31 0.35 13.35
C TRP A 262 -9.21 -1.16 13.19
N THR A 263 -10.30 -1.76 12.78
CA THR A 263 -10.35 -3.17 12.41
C THR A 263 -10.32 -3.33 10.89
N ARG A 264 -9.76 -4.43 10.44
CA ARG A 264 -9.87 -4.96 9.08
C ARG A 264 -10.55 -6.31 9.15
N GLY A 265 -11.40 -6.61 8.18
CA GLY A 265 -12.10 -7.88 8.04
C GLY A 265 -13.61 -7.76 8.21
N GLY A 266 -14.34 -8.54 7.39
CA GLY A 266 -15.79 -8.61 7.37
C GLY A 266 -16.36 -9.54 8.45
N GLN A 267 -17.70 -9.66 8.45
CA GLN A 267 -18.41 -10.54 9.39
C GLN A 267 -17.98 -12.01 9.23
N GLY A 268 -17.82 -12.67 10.35
CA GLY A 268 -17.44 -14.09 10.41
C GLY A 268 -15.96 -14.38 10.17
N GLN A 269 -15.14 -13.36 10.02
CA GLN A 269 -13.69 -13.47 9.95
C GLN A 269 -13.04 -13.06 11.27
N ALA A 270 -11.89 -13.67 11.59
CA ALA A 270 -11.04 -13.16 12.66
C ALA A 270 -10.54 -11.75 12.25
N PRO A 271 -10.85 -10.69 12.99
CA PRO A 271 -10.44 -9.35 12.63
C PRO A 271 -8.92 -9.17 12.79
N VAL A 272 -8.37 -8.25 12.01
CA VAL A 272 -7.08 -7.64 12.30
C VAL A 272 -7.34 -6.27 12.91
N VAL A 273 -6.86 -6.03 14.12
CA VAL A 273 -6.95 -4.74 14.81
C VAL A 273 -5.61 -4.04 14.73
N VAL A 274 -5.62 -2.82 14.22
CA VAL A 274 -4.43 -1.97 14.13
C VAL A 274 -4.59 -0.82 15.10
N VAL A 275 -3.63 -0.65 16.00
CA VAL A 275 -3.60 0.46 16.98
C VAL A 275 -2.33 1.24 16.75
N VAL A 276 -2.45 2.56 16.55
CA VAL A 276 -1.31 3.42 16.19
C VAL A 276 -1.26 4.66 17.04
N ASN A 277 -0.08 4.93 17.56
CA ASN A 277 0.27 6.20 18.22
C ASN A 277 1.17 7.03 17.30
N PHE A 278 0.66 8.10 16.74
CA PHE A 278 1.40 9.04 15.87
C PHE A 278 1.92 10.27 16.66
N THR A 279 2.16 10.14 17.95
CA THR A 279 2.68 11.23 18.78
C THR A 279 4.11 10.97 19.25
N ASP A 280 4.81 12.03 19.66
CA ASP A 280 6.15 11.95 20.25
C ASP A 280 6.12 11.48 21.73
N GLU A 281 4.93 11.23 22.27
CA GLU A 281 4.75 10.81 23.65
C GLU A 281 4.21 9.39 23.73
N ASP A 282 4.63 8.66 24.75
CA ASP A 282 4.02 7.39 25.10
C ASP A 282 2.57 7.62 25.57
N THR A 283 1.72 6.60 25.45
CA THR A 283 0.39 6.66 26.08
C THR A 283 0.53 6.77 27.61
N PRO A 284 -0.36 7.53 28.27
CA PRO A 284 -0.26 7.76 29.70
C PRO A 284 -0.48 6.47 30.51
N GLY A 285 0.32 6.29 31.57
CA GLY A 285 0.19 5.19 32.52
C GLY A 285 0.71 3.85 32.00
N THR A 286 0.36 2.81 32.71
CA THR A 286 0.77 1.42 32.39
C THR A 286 -0.26 0.68 31.52
N GLU A 287 -1.41 1.28 31.34
CA GLU A 287 -2.56 0.73 30.59
C GLU A 287 -3.15 1.84 29.72
N TYR A 288 -3.49 1.48 28.49
CA TYR A 288 -4.20 2.36 27.55
C TYR A 288 -5.38 1.61 26.94
N VAL A 289 -6.60 2.07 27.22
CA VAL A 289 -7.83 1.41 26.79
C VAL A 289 -8.19 1.87 25.38
N VAL A 290 -8.32 0.92 24.47
CA VAL A 290 -8.86 1.14 23.13
C VAL A 290 -10.37 0.92 23.18
N ASP A 291 -11.15 1.96 22.89
CA ASP A 291 -12.59 1.87 22.89
C ASP A 291 -13.12 0.93 21.81
N ASN A 292 -14.31 0.39 22.04
CA ASN A 292 -15.03 -0.45 21.07
C ASN A 292 -14.17 -1.61 20.49
N TRP A 293 -13.27 -2.16 21.31
CA TRP A 293 -12.53 -3.36 20.91
C TRP A 293 -13.49 -4.45 20.46
N PRO A 294 -13.20 -5.21 19.39
CA PRO A 294 -14.10 -6.22 18.87
C PRO A 294 -14.50 -7.23 19.95
N GLU A 295 -15.81 -7.36 20.18
CA GLU A 295 -16.33 -8.39 21.07
C GLU A 295 -15.99 -9.78 20.54
N SER A 296 -15.43 -10.63 21.38
CA SER A 296 -15.05 -11.99 21.02
C SER A 296 -14.93 -12.84 22.29
N ASP A 297 -15.45 -14.05 22.25
CA ASP A 297 -15.19 -15.09 23.27
C ASP A 297 -13.77 -15.67 23.16
N ARG A 298 -12.96 -15.15 22.23
CA ARG A 298 -11.60 -15.61 21.97
C ARG A 298 -10.63 -15.02 22.99
N THR A 299 -9.84 -15.88 23.60
CA THR A 299 -8.78 -15.51 24.55
C THR A 299 -7.37 -15.65 23.97
N ASP A 300 -7.27 -16.11 22.72
CA ASP A 300 -6.01 -16.42 22.03
C ASP A 300 -5.52 -15.26 21.11
N TRP A 301 -5.79 -14.03 21.51
CA TRP A 301 -5.29 -12.86 20.82
C TRP A 301 -3.75 -12.83 20.81
N ARG A 302 -3.21 -12.45 19.68
CA ARG A 302 -1.76 -12.28 19.49
C ARG A 302 -1.45 -10.87 19.01
N GLU A 303 -0.38 -10.32 19.52
CA GLU A 303 0.28 -9.16 18.94
C GLU A 303 1.29 -9.67 17.91
N ILE A 304 1.04 -9.37 16.64
CA ILE A 304 1.72 -10.01 15.50
C ILE A 304 3.12 -9.46 15.30
N THR A 305 3.32 -8.14 15.49
CA THR A 305 4.59 -7.49 15.21
C THR A 305 5.70 -7.90 16.17
N GLN A 306 5.34 -8.33 17.39
CA GLN A 306 6.25 -8.86 18.39
C GLN A 306 6.15 -10.40 18.53
N ASN A 307 5.27 -11.04 17.75
CA ASN A 307 5.04 -12.48 17.73
C ASN A 307 4.75 -13.07 19.12
N ARG A 308 3.86 -12.45 19.90
CA ARG A 308 3.53 -12.88 21.26
C ARG A 308 2.03 -13.03 21.48
N ALA A 309 1.68 -13.88 22.44
CA ALA A 309 0.31 -13.91 22.95
C ALA A 309 0.02 -12.63 23.76
N VAL A 310 -1.23 -12.17 23.72
CA VAL A 310 -1.73 -11.09 24.58
C VAL A 310 -2.45 -11.73 25.75
N PRO A 311 -2.04 -11.46 27.02
CA PRO A 311 -2.79 -11.94 28.16
C PRO A 311 -4.24 -11.41 28.13
N GLU A 312 -5.20 -12.22 28.54
CA GLU A 312 -6.63 -11.91 28.46
C GLU A 312 -6.99 -10.53 29.05
N GLY A 313 -6.45 -10.20 30.22
CA GLY A 313 -6.69 -8.90 30.86
C GLY A 313 -6.05 -7.69 30.15
N TRP A 314 -5.23 -7.92 29.11
CA TRP A 314 -4.53 -6.88 28.35
C TRP A 314 -5.06 -6.72 26.92
N VAL A 315 -6.02 -7.51 26.52
CA VAL A 315 -6.64 -7.39 25.19
C VAL A 315 -7.35 -6.04 25.09
N GLY A 316 -6.95 -5.21 24.14
CA GLY A 316 -7.45 -3.85 23.96
C GLY A 316 -7.01 -2.85 25.03
N ARG A 317 -6.01 -3.20 25.86
CA ARG A 317 -5.60 -2.39 27.01
C ARG A 317 -4.08 -2.15 27.10
N GLU A 318 -3.33 -2.57 26.10
CA GLU A 318 -1.88 -2.40 26.12
C GLU A 318 -1.46 -0.96 25.80
N PRO A 319 -0.50 -0.39 26.56
CA PRO A 319 0.04 0.92 26.26
C PRO A 319 0.83 0.89 24.94
N LEU A 320 0.99 2.06 24.31
CA LEU A 320 1.83 2.27 23.14
C LEU A 320 2.97 3.23 23.47
N MET A 321 4.12 2.96 22.92
CA MET A 321 5.21 3.92 22.89
C MET A 321 4.94 5.00 21.86
N SER A 322 5.70 6.10 21.93
CA SER A 322 5.70 7.12 20.88
C SER A 322 5.99 6.48 19.51
N TRP A 323 5.24 6.89 18.49
CA TRP A 323 5.39 6.39 17.12
C TRP A 323 5.37 4.87 16.99
N GLU A 324 4.51 4.22 17.76
CA GLU A 324 4.34 2.77 17.73
C GLU A 324 3.05 2.38 17.04
N ALA A 325 3.12 1.32 16.25
CA ALA A 325 1.96 0.59 15.75
C ALA A 325 1.98 -0.84 16.26
N LYS A 326 0.83 -1.33 16.74
CA LYS A 326 0.60 -2.71 17.14
C LYS A 326 -0.49 -3.32 16.28
N VAL A 327 -0.31 -4.57 15.90
CA VAL A 327 -1.23 -5.30 15.03
C VAL A 327 -1.68 -6.58 15.73
N TYR A 328 -2.97 -6.69 15.99
CA TYR A 328 -3.55 -7.79 16.74
C TYR A 328 -4.50 -8.63 15.91
N THR A 329 -4.51 -9.92 16.13
CA THR A 329 -5.52 -10.84 15.62
C THR A 329 -5.51 -12.14 16.42
N TYR A 330 -6.60 -12.89 16.39
CA TYR A 330 -6.62 -14.31 16.80
C TYR A 330 -6.64 -15.25 15.59
N TRP A 331 -6.46 -14.72 14.40
CA TRP A 331 -6.30 -15.55 13.21
C TRP A 331 -5.00 -16.35 13.27
N THR A 332 -5.07 -17.63 12.95
CA THR A 332 -3.94 -18.53 12.80
C THR A 332 -3.97 -19.18 11.43
N GLU A 333 -2.81 -19.40 10.87
CA GLU A 333 -2.68 -20.24 9.69
C GLU A 333 -3.04 -21.66 10.09
N GLY A 334 -4.08 -22.25 9.48
CA GLY A 334 -4.52 -23.61 9.70
C GLY A 334 -3.54 -24.65 9.18
#